data_f461603e166cf9f196bacf8a2ae3c700
#
_entry.id   f461603e166cf9f196bacf8a2ae3c700
#
_cell.length_a   1.000
_cell.length_b   1.000
_cell.length_c   1.000
_cell.angle_alpha   90.00
_cell.angle_beta   90.00
_cell.angle_gamma   90.00
#
_symmetry.space_group_name_H-M   'P 1'
#
loop_
_entity.id
_entity.type
_entity.pdbx_description
1 polymer ?
#
loop_
_entity_poly.entity_id
_entity_poly.type
_entity_poly.pdbx_seq_one_letter_code
_entity_poly.pdbx_strand_id
1 'polypeptide(L)'
;FRGAKKGGNTAKVVLLVRPFVFISEDKLEEKIKQLQADCEAEINGATTESELYNVRVKYLGKSGLISDLMKGMRDLAPEMRPVMGKIVNEARAALEAMFASRGEALHDAELAKKLAGERIDITMDEGRPVGKLHPLNAVRQSLVDFFTDMGFDVLDGPEVETDYYNFEALNVPKDHPARDMQDTFFLGNGILLRSQTSASQVRYMEKVKPPLKMISPGRVFRNDDDATHSPVFHQLEGLVVDRGITMCDLKGILDMFAKHFFGEDTKVRFRPSYFPFTEPSVEVDVS
;
A
#
# COMPACT_ATOMS: atom_id res chain seq x y z
N PHE A 1 36.08 -59.94 -29.76
CA PHE A 1 37.52 -59.70 -30.06
C PHE A 1 38.15 -58.90 -28.96
N ARG A 2 39.07 -59.63 -28.25
CA ARG A 2 40.29 -59.17 -27.60
C ARG A 2 40.25 -57.83 -26.85
N GLY A 3 40.72 -57.69 -25.65
CA GLY A 3 41.67 -58.51 -24.90
C GLY A 3 41.92 -57.91 -23.53
N ALA A 4 42.24 -58.78 -22.64
CA ALA A 4 42.57 -58.48 -21.24
C ALA A 4 43.80 -57.58 -21.08
N LYS A 5 43.83 -56.84 -19.96
CA LYS A 5 45.02 -56.77 -19.13
C LYS A 5 44.66 -56.47 -17.68
N LYS A 6 45.02 -57.39 -16.83
CA LYS A 6 45.13 -57.32 -15.40
C LYS A 6 46.14 -56.26 -14.98
N GLY A 7 45.84 -55.48 -14.01
CA GLY A 7 46.80 -54.67 -13.27
C GLY A 7 46.35 -54.67 -11.82
N GLY A 8 46.88 -55.56 -11.04
CA GLY A 8 46.67 -55.59 -9.59
C GLY A 8 47.30 -54.36 -8.94
N ASN A 9 46.57 -53.71 -8.10
CA ASN A 9 47.12 -52.72 -7.21
C ASN A 9 46.85 -53.17 -5.77
N THR A 10 47.90 -53.73 -5.20
CA THR A 10 47.96 -54.10 -3.79
C THR A 10 47.79 -52.85 -2.94
N ALA A 11 46.60 -52.75 -2.28
CA ALA A 11 46.41 -51.77 -1.27
C ALA A 11 47.31 -52.10 -0.06
N LYS A 12 48.36 -51.31 0.12
CA LYS A 12 49.10 -51.27 1.38
C LYS A 12 48.20 -50.61 2.45
N VAL A 13 47.68 -51.45 3.35
CA VAL A 13 47.09 -50.97 4.61
C VAL A 13 48.19 -50.43 5.49
N VAL A 14 48.41 -49.16 5.50
CA VAL A 14 49.24 -48.48 6.49
C VAL A 14 48.39 -48.29 7.77
N LEU A 15 48.62 -49.18 8.73
CA LEU A 15 48.09 -49.04 10.08
C LEU A 15 48.84 -47.87 10.74
N LEU A 16 48.27 -46.68 10.69
CA LEU A 16 48.79 -45.57 11.46
C LEU A 16 48.34 -45.75 12.92
N VAL A 17 49.19 -46.46 13.66
CA VAL A 17 49.12 -46.48 15.13
C VAL A 17 49.51 -45.07 15.59
N ARG A 18 48.51 -44.24 15.90
CA ARG A 18 48.74 -42.97 16.62
C ARG A 18 49.26 -43.33 18.02
N PRO A 19 50.37 -42.77 18.46
CA PRO A 19 50.82 -42.96 19.84
C PRO A 19 49.77 -42.30 20.77
N PHE A 20 49.30 -43.07 21.74
CA PHE A 20 48.40 -42.63 22.82
C PHE A 20 49.22 -41.69 23.74
N VAL A 21 49.12 -40.40 23.45
CA VAL A 21 49.71 -39.38 24.33
C VAL A 21 48.73 -39.14 25.46
N PHE A 22 49.00 -39.60 26.66
CA PHE A 22 48.37 -39.16 27.89
C PHE A 22 48.59 -37.64 28.03
N ILE A 23 47.61 -36.85 27.66
CA ILE A 23 47.64 -35.39 27.91
C ILE A 23 47.36 -35.20 29.38
N SER A 24 48.33 -34.67 30.13
CA SER A 24 48.16 -34.29 31.52
C SER A 24 47.16 -33.15 31.65
N GLU A 25 46.44 -33.11 32.77
CA GLU A 25 45.40 -32.13 33.10
C GLU A 25 45.82 -30.69 32.81
N ASP A 26 47.03 -30.31 33.27
CA ASP A 26 47.62 -28.99 33.06
C ASP A 26 47.75 -28.59 31.60
N LYS A 27 48.09 -29.55 30.72
CA LYS A 27 48.21 -29.30 29.27
C LYS A 27 46.86 -29.08 28.58
N LEU A 28 45.78 -29.66 29.07
CA LEU A 28 44.46 -29.50 28.51
C LEU A 28 43.84 -28.15 28.95
N GLU A 29 44.02 -27.77 30.19
CA GLU A 29 43.62 -26.43 30.71
C GLU A 29 44.37 -25.31 29.99
N GLU A 30 45.70 -25.46 29.82
CA GLU A 30 46.48 -24.51 29.02
C GLU A 30 45.96 -24.36 27.61
N LYS A 31 45.59 -25.49 26.98
CA LYS A 31 45.07 -25.49 25.60
C LYS A 31 43.70 -24.81 25.49
N ILE A 32 42.82 -24.95 26.51
CA ILE A 32 41.54 -24.26 26.58
C ILE A 32 41.74 -22.76 26.73
N LYS A 33 42.63 -22.37 27.66
CA LYS A 33 43.01 -20.95 27.90
C LYS A 33 43.58 -20.31 26.64
N GLN A 34 44.48 -21.05 25.93
CA GLN A 34 45.05 -20.56 24.67
C GLN A 34 43.98 -20.36 23.63
N LEU A 35 43.06 -21.34 23.43
CA LEU A 35 41.97 -21.23 22.49
C LEU A 35 40.97 -20.11 22.80
N GLN A 36 40.77 -19.84 24.11
CA GLN A 36 39.96 -18.69 24.54
C GLN A 36 40.63 -17.38 24.15
N ALA A 37 41.92 -17.24 24.45
CA ALA A 37 42.68 -16.03 24.12
C ALA A 37 42.75 -15.81 22.58
N ASP A 38 42.99 -16.86 21.81
CA ASP A 38 42.99 -16.77 20.34
C ASP A 38 41.63 -16.39 19.79
N CYS A 39 40.53 -16.96 20.34
CA CYS A 39 39.16 -16.62 19.95
C CYS A 39 38.82 -15.17 20.31
N GLU A 40 39.19 -14.72 21.49
CA GLU A 40 39.01 -13.34 21.96
C GLU A 40 39.71 -12.33 21.05
N ALA A 41 40.95 -12.64 20.66
CA ALA A 41 41.71 -11.81 19.74
C ALA A 41 41.01 -11.73 18.36
N GLU A 42 40.50 -12.87 17.83
CA GLU A 42 39.77 -12.89 16.57
C GLU A 42 38.39 -12.20 16.66
N ILE A 43 37.65 -12.31 17.79
CA ILE A 43 36.39 -11.58 18.05
C ILE A 43 36.64 -10.07 18.03
N ASN A 44 37.69 -9.62 18.74
CA ASN A 44 38.04 -8.21 18.80
C ASN A 44 38.54 -7.66 17.45
N GLY A 45 39.16 -8.50 16.64
CA GLY A 45 39.65 -8.16 15.31
C GLY A 45 38.55 -8.11 14.24
N ALA A 46 37.39 -8.74 14.47
CA ALA A 46 36.28 -8.73 13.52
C ALA A 46 35.69 -7.32 13.35
N THR A 47 35.61 -6.86 12.10
CA THR A 47 35.11 -5.52 11.73
C THR A 47 33.70 -5.57 11.14
N THR A 48 33.22 -6.75 10.74
CA THR A 48 31.89 -6.97 10.15
C THR A 48 31.17 -8.13 10.84
N GLU A 49 29.82 -8.11 10.80
CA GLU A 49 28.99 -9.22 11.31
C GLU A 49 29.33 -10.55 10.60
N SER A 50 29.66 -10.52 9.33
CA SER A 50 30.03 -11.70 8.55
C SER A 50 31.35 -12.31 9.02
N GLU A 51 32.35 -11.48 9.32
CA GLU A 51 33.63 -11.94 9.92
C GLU A 51 33.39 -12.55 11.29
N LEU A 52 32.61 -11.88 12.15
CA LEU A 52 32.26 -12.38 13.47
C LEU A 52 31.53 -13.72 13.41
N TYR A 53 30.61 -13.89 12.45
CA TYR A 53 29.94 -15.17 12.22
C TYR A 53 30.91 -16.28 11.80
N ASN A 54 31.87 -15.99 10.93
CA ASN A 54 32.88 -16.96 10.50
C ASN A 54 33.77 -17.40 11.69
N VAL A 55 34.16 -16.44 12.56
CA VAL A 55 34.89 -16.74 13.78
C VAL A 55 34.06 -17.64 14.71
N ARG A 56 32.77 -17.32 14.87
CA ARG A 56 31.86 -18.14 15.69
C ARG A 56 31.75 -19.59 15.16
N VAL A 57 31.61 -19.76 13.87
CA VAL A 57 31.58 -21.11 13.23
C VAL A 57 32.88 -21.87 13.45
N LYS A 58 34.04 -21.20 13.35
CA LYS A 58 35.36 -21.77 13.56
C LYS A 58 35.54 -22.34 14.97
N TYR A 59 35.06 -21.63 15.99
CA TYR A 59 35.26 -22.02 17.39
C TYR A 59 34.09 -22.79 18.00
N LEU A 60 32.85 -22.36 17.77
CA LEU A 60 31.63 -22.88 18.38
C LEU A 60 30.77 -23.76 17.44
N GLY A 61 31.13 -23.87 16.16
CA GLY A 61 30.40 -24.68 15.18
C GLY A 61 30.35 -26.17 15.53
N LYS A 62 29.51 -26.94 14.81
CA LYS A 62 29.39 -28.40 15.01
C LYS A 62 30.74 -29.15 14.84
N SER A 63 31.65 -28.62 14.03
CA SER A 63 33.03 -29.10 13.82
C SER A 63 34.03 -28.06 14.34
N GLY A 64 33.65 -27.20 15.24
CA GLY A 64 34.52 -26.15 15.77
C GLY A 64 35.51 -26.67 16.79
N LEU A 65 36.57 -25.88 17.02
CA LEU A 65 37.68 -26.24 17.87
C LEU A 65 37.28 -26.65 19.29
N ILE A 66 36.26 -26.00 19.84
CA ILE A 66 35.72 -26.34 21.18
C ILE A 66 34.89 -27.64 21.12
N SER A 67 34.16 -27.87 20.07
CA SER A 67 33.39 -29.12 19.87
C SER A 67 34.32 -30.32 19.70
N ASP A 68 35.45 -30.12 19.07
CA ASP A 68 36.45 -31.19 18.88
C ASP A 68 37.20 -31.49 20.19
N LEU A 69 37.42 -30.49 21.06
CA LEU A 69 37.92 -30.74 22.42
C LEU A 69 36.92 -31.57 23.24
N MET A 70 35.61 -31.30 23.13
CA MET A 70 34.55 -32.09 23.79
C MET A 70 34.54 -33.56 23.29
N LYS A 71 34.79 -33.78 22.03
CA LYS A 71 34.91 -35.18 21.50
C LYS A 71 36.12 -35.89 22.08
N GLY A 72 37.26 -35.20 22.19
CA GLY A 72 38.49 -35.76 22.77
C GLY A 72 38.37 -36.11 24.27
N MET A 73 37.41 -35.50 25.01
CA MET A 73 37.15 -35.83 26.41
C MET A 73 36.61 -37.24 26.62
N ARG A 74 36.14 -37.94 25.58
CA ARG A 74 35.68 -39.33 25.69
C ARG A 74 36.82 -40.31 26.03
N ASP A 75 38.03 -39.91 25.77
CA ASP A 75 39.24 -40.74 25.99
C ASP A 75 39.87 -40.48 27.37
N LEU A 76 39.27 -39.55 28.20
CA LEU A 76 39.72 -39.25 29.54
C LEU A 76 39.16 -40.23 30.58
N ALA A 77 39.87 -40.34 31.76
CA ALA A 77 39.41 -41.14 32.88
C ALA A 77 38.01 -40.69 33.36
N PRO A 78 37.11 -41.61 33.81
CA PRO A 78 35.76 -41.31 34.18
C PRO A 78 35.60 -40.22 35.27
N GLU A 79 36.56 -40.13 36.17
CA GLU A 79 36.57 -39.19 37.30
C GLU A 79 36.87 -37.74 36.84
N MET A 80 37.58 -37.55 35.73
CA MET A 80 38.02 -36.26 35.21
C MET A 80 36.99 -35.61 34.25
N ARG A 81 36.13 -36.43 33.68
CA ARG A 81 35.14 -35.96 32.68
C ARG A 81 34.20 -34.83 33.21
N PRO A 82 33.65 -34.92 34.44
CA PRO A 82 32.77 -33.86 34.93
C PRO A 82 33.52 -32.53 35.21
N VAL A 83 34.76 -32.59 35.67
CA VAL A 83 35.56 -31.39 35.96
C VAL A 83 35.90 -30.67 34.65
N MET A 84 36.45 -31.41 33.69
CA MET A 84 36.77 -30.84 32.37
C MET A 84 35.53 -30.39 31.59
N GLY A 85 34.41 -31.13 31.72
CA GLY A 85 33.16 -30.71 31.14
C GLY A 85 32.64 -29.36 31.67
N LYS A 86 32.85 -29.10 32.96
CA LYS A 86 32.53 -27.82 33.59
C LYS A 86 33.37 -26.68 33.01
N ILE A 87 34.71 -26.87 32.97
CA ILE A 87 35.67 -25.88 32.44
C ILE A 87 35.37 -25.53 30.99
N VAL A 88 35.10 -26.53 30.13
CA VAL A 88 34.78 -26.31 28.73
C VAL A 88 33.43 -25.60 28.55
N ASN A 89 32.42 -25.93 29.39
CA ASN A 89 31.13 -25.27 29.34
C ASN A 89 31.22 -23.81 29.84
N GLU A 90 32.00 -23.54 30.86
CA GLU A 90 32.27 -22.17 31.32
C GLU A 90 33.00 -21.36 30.27
N ALA A 91 34.03 -21.95 29.61
CA ALA A 91 34.75 -21.34 28.50
C ALA A 91 33.79 -21.01 27.34
N ARG A 92 32.95 -21.97 27.00
CA ARG A 92 31.93 -21.79 25.93
C ARG A 92 30.93 -20.67 26.25
N ALA A 93 30.41 -20.66 27.48
CA ALA A 93 29.48 -19.62 27.92
C ALA A 93 30.10 -18.22 27.89
N ALA A 94 31.38 -18.11 28.35
CA ALA A 94 32.12 -16.86 28.26
C ALA A 94 32.29 -16.38 26.79
N LEU A 95 32.66 -17.26 25.89
CA LEU A 95 32.81 -16.92 24.47
C LEU A 95 31.47 -16.57 23.82
N GLU A 96 30.38 -17.26 24.14
CA GLU A 96 29.05 -16.93 23.64
C GLU A 96 28.63 -15.53 24.08
N ALA A 97 28.90 -15.14 25.32
CA ALA A 97 28.65 -13.79 25.81
C ALA A 97 29.50 -12.73 25.08
N MET A 98 30.77 -13.02 24.80
CA MET A 98 31.64 -12.13 24.02
C MET A 98 31.18 -11.96 22.59
N PHE A 99 30.75 -13.05 21.93
CA PHE A 99 30.14 -12.98 20.58
C PHE A 99 28.87 -12.14 20.55
N ALA A 100 28.00 -12.27 21.56
CA ALA A 100 26.78 -11.48 21.67
C ALA A 100 27.09 -9.98 21.82
N SER A 101 27.95 -9.63 22.79
CA SER A 101 28.35 -8.24 23.05
C SER A 101 29.04 -7.59 21.82
N ARG A 102 29.95 -8.34 21.16
CA ARG A 102 30.62 -7.82 19.95
C ARG A 102 29.64 -7.69 18.78
N GLY A 103 28.69 -8.63 18.63
CA GLY A 103 27.64 -8.57 17.62
C GLY A 103 26.76 -7.32 17.78
N GLU A 104 26.30 -7.04 19.00
CA GLU A 104 25.54 -5.81 19.31
C GLU A 104 26.37 -4.55 18.99
N ALA A 105 27.62 -4.49 19.40
CA ALA A 105 28.48 -3.35 19.11
C ALA A 105 28.71 -3.10 17.61
N LEU A 106 28.89 -4.17 16.81
CA LEU A 106 29.03 -4.06 15.36
C LEU A 106 27.72 -3.65 14.70
N HIS A 107 26.59 -4.18 15.15
CA HIS A 107 25.28 -3.82 14.67
C HIS A 107 24.97 -2.34 14.94
N ASP A 108 25.21 -1.88 16.15
CA ASP A 108 25.01 -0.47 16.54
C ASP A 108 25.91 0.48 15.74
N ALA A 109 27.17 0.08 15.50
CA ALA A 109 28.09 0.86 14.69
C ALA A 109 27.65 0.93 13.21
N GLU A 110 27.14 -0.16 12.66
CA GLU A 110 26.60 -0.18 11.29
C GLU A 110 25.33 0.65 11.19
N LEU A 111 24.41 0.52 12.17
CA LEU A 111 23.20 1.32 12.26
C LEU A 111 23.52 2.81 12.39
N ALA A 112 24.46 3.18 13.25
CA ALA A 112 24.89 4.57 13.43
C ALA A 112 25.47 5.14 12.12
N LYS A 113 26.28 4.35 11.40
CA LYS A 113 26.84 4.74 10.10
C LYS A 113 25.75 4.93 9.05
N LYS A 114 24.77 4.04 9.02
CA LYS A 114 23.61 4.12 8.11
C LYS A 114 22.78 5.37 8.43
N LEU A 115 22.42 5.58 9.70
CA LEU A 115 21.66 6.75 10.12
C LEU A 115 22.38 8.08 9.86
N ALA A 116 23.71 8.09 9.99
CA ALA A 116 24.50 9.29 9.66
C ALA A 116 24.49 9.61 8.17
N GLY A 117 24.43 8.56 7.31
CA GLY A 117 24.33 8.72 5.85
C GLY A 117 22.92 9.06 5.37
N GLU A 118 21.89 8.67 6.13
CA GLU A 118 20.48 8.90 5.81
C GLU A 118 19.89 10.17 6.47
N ARG A 119 20.74 11.03 7.01
CA ARG A 119 20.29 12.27 7.65
C ARG A 119 19.60 13.17 6.65
N ILE A 120 18.26 13.21 6.72
CA ILE A 120 17.44 14.13 5.94
C ILE A 120 17.38 15.46 6.71
N ASP A 121 17.73 16.55 6.06
CA ASP A 121 17.49 17.87 6.59
C ASP A 121 16.03 18.26 6.41
N ILE A 122 15.25 18.08 7.46
CA ILE A 122 13.81 18.41 7.47
C ILE A 122 13.56 19.93 7.51
N THR A 123 14.60 20.75 7.66
CA THR A 123 14.48 22.21 7.62
C THR A 123 14.69 22.78 6.23
N MET A 124 15.19 21.99 5.29
CA MET A 124 15.17 22.33 3.88
C MET A 124 13.75 22.22 3.36
N ASP A 125 13.08 23.34 3.29
CA ASP A 125 11.85 23.48 2.51
C ASP A 125 12.24 23.47 1.01
N GLU A 126 12.56 22.30 0.50
CA GLU A 126 12.52 22.06 -0.93
C GLU A 126 11.07 22.23 -1.32
N GLY A 127 10.70 23.43 -1.76
CA GLY A 127 9.36 23.80 -2.14
C GLY A 127 8.74 22.67 -2.96
N ARG A 128 8.14 21.70 -2.26
CA ARG A 128 7.45 20.58 -2.90
C ARG A 128 6.45 21.22 -3.82
N PRO A 129 6.48 20.94 -5.12
CA PRO A 129 5.47 21.48 -6.01
C PRO A 129 4.12 21.09 -5.44
N VAL A 130 3.44 22.06 -4.85
CA VAL A 130 2.07 21.85 -4.38
C VAL A 130 1.27 21.45 -5.60
N GLY A 131 0.84 20.20 -5.64
CA GLY A 131 0.03 19.70 -6.72
C GLY A 131 -1.19 20.62 -6.88
N LYS A 132 -1.57 20.91 -8.13
CA LYS A 132 -2.80 21.66 -8.42
C LYS A 132 -3.93 20.67 -8.70
N LEU A 133 -5.13 21.04 -8.31
CA LEU A 133 -6.33 20.29 -8.67
C LEU A 133 -6.50 20.30 -10.20
N HIS A 134 -6.96 19.17 -10.73
CA HIS A 134 -7.41 19.13 -12.13
C HIS A 134 -8.50 20.19 -12.35
N PRO A 135 -8.52 20.92 -13.47
CA PRO A 135 -9.49 21.98 -13.72
C PRO A 135 -10.95 21.57 -13.49
N LEU A 136 -11.36 20.39 -13.96
CA LEU A 136 -12.70 19.86 -13.72
C LEU A 136 -13.02 19.71 -12.22
N ASN A 137 -12.07 19.28 -11.41
CA ASN A 137 -12.28 19.14 -9.96
C ASN A 137 -12.34 20.50 -9.28
N ALA A 138 -11.56 21.47 -9.75
CA ALA A 138 -11.63 22.84 -9.23
C ALA A 138 -12.99 23.47 -9.52
N VAL A 139 -13.49 23.35 -10.75
CA VAL A 139 -14.82 23.84 -11.14
C VAL A 139 -15.92 23.11 -10.35
N ARG A 140 -15.86 21.78 -10.27
CA ARG A 140 -16.82 20.99 -9.48
C ARG A 140 -16.87 21.45 -8.03
N GLN A 141 -15.70 21.67 -7.41
CA GLN A 141 -15.66 22.14 -6.02
C GLN A 141 -16.28 23.54 -5.87
N SER A 142 -15.96 24.46 -6.76
CA SER A 142 -16.54 25.81 -6.74
C SER A 142 -18.07 25.79 -6.92
N LEU A 143 -18.58 24.88 -7.78
CA LEU A 143 -20.03 24.68 -7.92
C LEU A 143 -20.65 24.14 -6.63
N VAL A 144 -20.02 23.13 -6.02
CA VAL A 144 -20.50 22.55 -4.76
C VAL A 144 -20.52 23.59 -3.65
N ASP A 145 -19.46 24.36 -3.50
CA ASP A 145 -19.35 25.41 -2.48
C ASP A 145 -20.48 26.46 -2.65
N PHE A 146 -20.69 26.94 -3.88
CA PHE A 146 -21.75 27.91 -4.20
C PHE A 146 -23.15 27.43 -3.76
N PHE A 147 -23.53 26.20 -4.11
CA PHE A 147 -24.84 25.65 -3.73
C PHE A 147 -24.92 25.29 -2.25
N THR A 148 -23.82 24.83 -1.65
CA THR A 148 -23.77 24.54 -0.22
C THR A 148 -23.98 25.80 0.61
N ASP A 149 -23.40 26.93 0.20
CA ASP A 149 -23.62 28.24 0.85
C ASP A 149 -25.08 28.69 0.78
N MET A 150 -25.83 28.25 -0.25
CA MET A 150 -27.28 28.44 -0.33
C MET A 150 -28.08 27.38 0.45
N GLY A 151 -27.42 26.47 1.14
CA GLY A 151 -28.01 25.43 1.99
C GLY A 151 -28.58 24.25 1.19
N PHE A 152 -27.97 23.89 0.06
CA PHE A 152 -28.25 22.64 -0.65
C PHE A 152 -27.47 21.50 -0.03
N ASP A 153 -28.12 20.36 0.13
CA ASP A 153 -27.44 19.12 0.48
C ASP A 153 -26.69 18.57 -0.74
N VAL A 154 -25.49 18.05 -0.52
CA VAL A 154 -24.66 17.44 -1.58
C VAL A 154 -24.80 15.94 -1.53
N LEU A 155 -25.23 15.35 -2.65
CA LEU A 155 -25.44 13.90 -2.76
C LEU A 155 -24.49 13.30 -3.80
N ASP A 156 -23.74 12.31 -3.37
CA ASP A 156 -22.96 11.46 -4.26
C ASP A 156 -23.72 10.15 -4.47
N GLY A 157 -24.15 9.91 -5.71
CA GLY A 157 -24.89 8.72 -6.09
C GLY A 157 -23.98 7.69 -6.77
N PRO A 158 -24.38 6.41 -6.82
CA PRO A 158 -23.62 5.37 -7.50
C PRO A 158 -23.51 5.62 -9.00
N GLU A 159 -22.35 5.35 -9.60
CA GLU A 159 -22.15 5.43 -11.07
C GLU A 159 -22.77 4.24 -11.79
N VAL A 160 -22.79 3.09 -11.13
CA VAL A 160 -23.47 1.87 -11.60
C VAL A 160 -24.87 1.85 -10.99
N GLU A 161 -25.88 1.96 -11.83
CA GLU A 161 -27.28 2.10 -11.44
C GLU A 161 -28.15 0.99 -11.98
N THR A 162 -29.33 0.86 -11.38
CA THR A 162 -30.38 0.02 -11.94
C THR A 162 -31.24 0.82 -12.93
N ASP A 163 -31.82 0.11 -13.88
CA ASP A 163 -32.78 0.67 -14.85
C ASP A 163 -33.94 1.41 -14.16
N TYR A 164 -34.36 0.89 -13.00
CA TYR A 164 -35.41 1.54 -12.20
C TYR A 164 -35.06 2.97 -11.81
N TYR A 165 -33.91 3.19 -11.17
CA TYR A 165 -33.52 4.53 -10.70
C TYR A 165 -33.09 5.46 -11.83
N ASN A 166 -32.51 4.91 -12.90
CA ASN A 166 -32.06 5.74 -14.01
C ASN A 166 -33.17 6.17 -14.95
N PHE A 167 -34.28 5.40 -15.00
CA PHE A 167 -35.38 5.64 -15.93
C PHE A 167 -36.77 5.56 -15.29
N GLU A 168 -37.20 4.39 -14.82
CA GLU A 168 -38.61 4.15 -14.44
C GLU A 168 -39.09 5.11 -13.34
N ALA A 169 -38.29 5.29 -12.28
CA ALA A 169 -38.61 6.18 -11.17
C ALA A 169 -38.57 7.68 -11.56
N LEU A 170 -37.99 8.00 -12.71
CA LEU A 170 -37.98 9.36 -13.29
C LEU A 170 -39.07 9.56 -14.34
N ASN A 171 -40.10 8.73 -14.32
CA ASN A 171 -41.24 8.78 -15.26
C ASN A 171 -40.83 8.49 -16.74
N VAL A 172 -39.83 7.65 -16.95
CA VAL A 172 -39.40 7.14 -18.24
C VAL A 172 -39.60 5.62 -18.29
N PRO A 173 -40.84 5.14 -18.54
CA PRO A 173 -41.13 3.70 -18.59
C PRO A 173 -40.42 2.99 -19.73
N LYS A 174 -40.48 1.64 -19.77
CA LYS A 174 -39.68 0.82 -20.69
C LYS A 174 -39.89 1.10 -22.16
N ASP A 175 -41.08 1.47 -22.52
CA ASP A 175 -41.56 1.78 -23.87
C ASP A 175 -41.58 3.29 -24.19
N HIS A 176 -40.97 4.11 -23.34
CA HIS A 176 -40.93 5.55 -23.57
C HIS A 176 -39.91 5.91 -24.66
N PRO A 177 -40.26 6.72 -25.68
CA PRO A 177 -39.33 7.07 -26.77
C PRO A 177 -38.04 7.75 -26.34
N ALA A 178 -38.03 8.41 -25.18
CA ALA A 178 -36.81 9.05 -24.63
C ALA A 178 -35.71 8.04 -24.28
N ARG A 179 -36.02 6.74 -24.13
CA ARG A 179 -35.01 5.71 -23.91
C ARG A 179 -34.20 5.42 -25.15
N ASP A 180 -34.84 5.43 -26.29
CA ASP A 180 -34.20 5.19 -27.61
C ASP A 180 -33.29 6.35 -28.02
N MET A 181 -33.55 7.54 -27.43
CA MET A 181 -32.74 8.75 -27.66
C MET A 181 -31.52 8.86 -26.72
N GLN A 182 -31.42 7.99 -25.73
CA GLN A 182 -30.30 7.99 -24.79
C GLN A 182 -29.42 6.78 -24.99
N ASP A 183 -28.29 7.00 -25.62
CA ASP A 183 -27.27 5.98 -25.76
C ASP A 183 -26.71 5.60 -24.39
N THR A 184 -27.13 4.45 -23.87
CA THR A 184 -26.84 4.00 -22.50
C THR A 184 -25.93 2.78 -22.53
N PHE A 185 -24.92 2.75 -21.68
CA PHE A 185 -24.09 1.56 -21.46
C PHE A 185 -24.80 0.57 -20.52
N PHE A 186 -25.41 -0.47 -21.08
CA PHE A 186 -25.99 -1.56 -20.31
C PHE A 186 -24.94 -2.62 -19.97
N LEU A 187 -24.86 -2.99 -18.68
CA LEU A 187 -23.95 -4.02 -18.15
C LEU A 187 -24.62 -5.40 -18.07
N GLY A 188 -25.92 -5.48 -18.33
CA GLY A 188 -26.74 -6.69 -18.22
C GLY A 188 -27.58 -6.74 -16.95
N ASN A 189 -28.58 -7.63 -16.93
CA ASN A 189 -29.47 -7.86 -15.76
C ASN A 189 -30.16 -6.57 -15.22
N GLY A 190 -30.48 -5.61 -16.07
CA GLY A 190 -31.11 -4.35 -15.66
C GLY A 190 -30.17 -3.38 -14.93
N ILE A 191 -28.85 -3.61 -15.05
CA ILE A 191 -27.80 -2.74 -14.51
C ILE A 191 -27.15 -1.98 -15.66
N LEU A 192 -26.84 -0.71 -15.44
CA LEU A 192 -26.26 0.20 -16.44
C LEU A 192 -25.30 1.20 -15.78
N LEU A 193 -24.53 1.90 -16.61
CA LEU A 193 -23.84 3.12 -16.19
C LEU A 193 -24.81 4.30 -16.29
N ARG A 194 -24.92 5.09 -15.22
CA ARG A 194 -25.89 6.19 -15.18
C ARG A 194 -25.66 7.19 -16.31
N SER A 195 -26.72 7.50 -17.06
CA SER A 195 -26.69 8.50 -18.13
C SER A 195 -26.93 9.92 -17.65
N GLN A 196 -27.29 10.07 -16.37
CA GLN A 196 -27.61 11.34 -15.67
C GLN A 196 -27.45 11.16 -14.16
N THR A 197 -27.33 12.26 -13.43
CA THR A 197 -27.26 12.24 -11.96
C THR A 197 -28.61 12.24 -11.27
N SER A 198 -29.70 12.29 -12.02
CA SER A 198 -31.10 12.34 -11.55
C SER A 198 -31.53 11.18 -10.65
N ALA A 199 -30.89 10.00 -10.80
CA ALA A 199 -31.12 8.85 -9.94
C ALA A 199 -30.91 9.17 -8.45
N SER A 200 -29.97 10.08 -8.14
CA SER A 200 -29.72 10.56 -6.80
C SER A 200 -30.91 11.31 -6.20
N GLN A 201 -31.68 12.02 -7.00
CA GLN A 201 -32.89 12.75 -6.57
C GLN A 201 -33.93 11.75 -6.04
N VAL A 202 -34.17 10.66 -6.75
CA VAL A 202 -35.10 9.61 -6.33
C VAL A 202 -34.66 9.01 -5.00
N ARG A 203 -33.39 8.60 -4.91
CA ARG A 203 -32.80 8.01 -3.70
C ARG A 203 -32.87 8.94 -2.49
N TYR A 204 -32.78 10.25 -2.72
CA TYR A 204 -32.91 11.25 -1.67
C TYR A 204 -34.34 11.41 -1.22
N MET A 205 -35.31 11.55 -2.15
CA MET A 205 -36.71 11.67 -1.85
C MET A 205 -37.33 10.42 -1.19
N GLU A 206 -36.76 9.26 -1.37
CA GLU A 206 -37.15 8.05 -0.63
C GLU A 206 -36.81 8.13 0.86
N LYS A 207 -35.82 8.95 1.24
CA LYS A 207 -35.32 9.07 2.61
C LYS A 207 -35.74 10.36 3.31
N VAL A 208 -35.84 11.44 2.56
CA VAL A 208 -36.09 12.78 3.07
C VAL A 208 -37.42 13.32 2.53
N LYS A 209 -38.25 13.83 3.43
CA LYS A 209 -39.54 14.44 3.05
C LYS A 209 -39.35 15.94 2.80
N PRO A 210 -40.12 16.52 1.88
CA PRO A 210 -40.15 17.97 1.68
C PRO A 210 -40.47 18.77 2.98
N PRO A 211 -39.88 19.97 3.14
CA PRO A 211 -39.07 20.68 2.16
C PRO A 211 -37.67 20.13 2.03
N LEU A 212 -37.16 20.06 0.82
CA LEU A 212 -35.82 19.62 0.55
C LEU A 212 -35.17 20.40 -0.61
N LYS A 213 -33.87 20.54 -0.57
CA LYS A 213 -33.06 21.05 -1.67
C LYS A 213 -31.72 20.34 -1.69
N MET A 214 -31.32 19.87 -2.86
CA MET A 214 -30.09 19.08 -3.02
C MET A 214 -29.45 19.35 -4.38
N ILE A 215 -28.13 19.05 -4.44
CA ILE A 215 -27.39 18.94 -5.68
C ILE A 215 -26.75 17.57 -5.78
N SER A 216 -26.59 17.08 -6.98
CA SER A 216 -25.88 15.83 -7.27
C SER A 216 -24.83 16.07 -8.36
N PRO A 217 -23.57 16.40 -7.98
CA PRO A 217 -22.45 16.47 -8.91
C PRO A 217 -21.90 15.08 -9.17
N GLY A 218 -21.57 14.74 -10.42
CA GLY A 218 -20.96 13.46 -10.70
C GLY A 218 -20.64 13.20 -12.17
N ARG A 219 -19.93 12.10 -12.42
CA ARG A 219 -19.70 11.59 -13.77
C ARG A 219 -20.95 10.89 -14.27
N VAL A 220 -21.20 11.05 -15.56
CA VAL A 220 -22.27 10.37 -16.30
C VAL A 220 -21.70 9.79 -17.57
N PHE A 221 -22.40 8.80 -18.12
CA PHE A 221 -21.89 7.96 -19.20
C PHE A 221 -22.95 7.86 -20.29
N ARG A 222 -22.55 8.18 -21.53
CA ARG A 222 -23.40 8.03 -22.70
C ARG A 222 -22.58 7.39 -23.81
N ASN A 223 -23.19 6.46 -24.53
CA ASN A 223 -22.54 5.78 -25.65
C ASN A 223 -22.65 6.63 -26.92
N ASP A 224 -22.16 7.86 -26.86
CA ASP A 224 -22.08 8.74 -28.03
C ASP A 224 -20.82 8.38 -28.81
N ASP A 225 -20.98 8.10 -30.09
CA ASP A 225 -19.90 7.71 -31.02
C ASP A 225 -19.70 8.78 -32.08
N ASP A 226 -19.37 10.00 -31.65
CA ASP A 226 -19.04 11.09 -32.57
C ASP A 226 -17.80 11.87 -32.10
N ALA A 227 -17.25 12.70 -33.00
CA ALA A 227 -16.02 13.45 -32.77
C ALA A 227 -16.18 14.62 -31.77
N THR A 228 -17.40 14.98 -31.40
CA THR A 228 -17.72 16.17 -30.61
C THR A 228 -18.17 15.86 -29.19
N HIS A 229 -18.56 14.62 -28.93
CA HIS A 229 -19.03 14.18 -27.61
C HIS A 229 -18.03 13.23 -26.95
N SER A 230 -17.93 13.34 -25.64
CA SER A 230 -17.17 12.40 -24.80
C SER A 230 -18.12 11.38 -24.18
N PRO A 231 -17.81 10.09 -24.22
CA PRO A 231 -18.64 9.08 -23.57
C PRO A 231 -18.71 9.23 -22.04
N VAL A 232 -17.83 10.04 -21.47
CA VAL A 232 -17.79 10.36 -20.02
C VAL A 232 -17.70 11.86 -19.85
N PHE A 233 -18.67 12.44 -19.14
CA PHE A 233 -18.64 13.87 -18.81
C PHE A 233 -19.16 14.10 -17.39
N HIS A 234 -19.01 15.33 -16.88
CA HIS A 234 -19.49 15.71 -15.56
C HIS A 234 -20.80 16.46 -15.68
N GLN A 235 -21.72 16.12 -14.79
CA GLN A 235 -23.01 16.78 -14.66
C GLN A 235 -23.22 17.19 -13.22
N LEU A 236 -23.91 18.30 -13.00
CA LEU A 236 -24.42 18.72 -11.71
C LEU A 236 -25.90 19.00 -11.88
N GLU A 237 -26.73 18.27 -11.17
CA GLU A 237 -28.18 18.51 -11.11
C GLU A 237 -28.58 19.05 -9.75
N GLY A 238 -29.57 19.94 -9.74
CA GLY A 238 -30.16 20.47 -8.53
C GLY A 238 -31.66 20.16 -8.47
N LEU A 239 -32.16 19.90 -7.27
CA LEU A 239 -33.58 19.68 -7.00
C LEU A 239 -34.00 20.52 -5.80
N VAL A 240 -35.15 21.24 -5.95
CA VAL A 240 -35.81 21.91 -4.85
C VAL A 240 -37.27 21.46 -4.84
N VAL A 241 -37.74 20.98 -3.71
CA VAL A 241 -39.17 20.64 -3.48
C VAL A 241 -39.64 21.33 -2.22
N ASP A 242 -40.51 22.33 -2.42
CA ASP A 242 -41.11 23.10 -1.33
C ASP A 242 -42.48 23.68 -1.76
N ARG A 243 -43.18 24.27 -0.84
CA ARG A 243 -44.45 24.96 -1.12
C ARG A 243 -44.20 26.29 -1.79
N GLY A 244 -44.97 26.58 -2.84
CA GLY A 244 -44.93 27.86 -3.52
C GLY A 244 -43.73 28.13 -4.40
N ILE A 245 -42.94 27.11 -4.73
CA ILE A 245 -41.82 27.21 -5.69
C ILE A 245 -42.36 27.52 -7.07
N THR A 246 -41.72 28.46 -7.74
CA THR A 246 -42.15 29.02 -9.03
C THR A 246 -40.98 29.05 -10.03
N MET A 247 -41.27 29.30 -11.30
CA MET A 247 -40.27 29.58 -12.32
C MET A 247 -39.40 30.81 -12.02
N CYS A 248 -39.90 31.76 -11.19
CA CYS A 248 -39.11 32.89 -10.75
C CYS A 248 -38.01 32.48 -9.78
N ASP A 249 -38.26 31.50 -8.92
CA ASP A 249 -37.26 30.95 -8.02
C ASP A 249 -36.14 30.24 -8.80
N LEU A 250 -36.52 29.42 -9.78
CA LEU A 250 -35.55 28.78 -10.70
C LEU A 250 -34.71 29.83 -11.43
N LYS A 251 -35.35 30.86 -11.98
CA LYS A 251 -34.67 31.94 -12.68
C LYS A 251 -33.72 32.69 -11.76
N GLY A 252 -34.14 32.99 -10.52
CA GLY A 252 -33.31 33.68 -9.53
C GLY A 252 -32.05 32.91 -9.19
N ILE A 253 -32.18 31.60 -8.94
CA ILE A 253 -31.02 30.74 -8.62
C ILE A 253 -30.04 30.67 -9.81
N LEU A 254 -30.56 30.48 -11.03
CA LEU A 254 -29.70 30.38 -12.24
C LEU A 254 -29.08 31.74 -12.63
N ASP A 255 -29.74 32.87 -12.37
CA ASP A 255 -29.14 34.18 -12.57
C ASP A 255 -28.01 34.45 -11.56
N MET A 256 -28.20 34.12 -10.28
CA MET A 256 -27.14 34.20 -9.26
C MET A 256 -25.94 33.29 -9.60
N PHE A 257 -26.24 32.06 -10.02
CA PHE A 257 -25.22 31.11 -10.48
C PHE A 257 -24.42 31.68 -11.65
N ALA A 258 -25.10 32.15 -12.69
CA ALA A 258 -24.45 32.68 -13.90
C ALA A 258 -23.54 33.89 -13.56
N LYS A 259 -23.99 34.79 -12.75
CA LYS A 259 -23.18 35.95 -12.30
C LYS A 259 -21.98 35.53 -11.47
N HIS A 260 -22.16 34.58 -10.57
CA HIS A 260 -21.04 34.08 -9.75
C HIS A 260 -19.94 33.47 -10.58
N PHE A 261 -20.28 32.67 -11.62
CA PHE A 261 -19.31 31.94 -12.42
C PHE A 261 -18.75 32.73 -13.61
N PHE A 262 -19.53 33.59 -14.23
CA PHE A 262 -19.18 34.26 -15.46
C PHE A 262 -18.99 35.77 -15.30
N GLY A 263 -19.30 36.30 -14.12
CA GLY A 263 -19.17 37.74 -13.76
C GLY A 263 -20.48 38.46 -13.68
N GLU A 264 -20.48 39.62 -12.98
CA GLU A 264 -21.69 40.40 -12.64
C GLU A 264 -22.44 40.91 -13.86
N ASP A 265 -21.75 41.16 -14.97
CA ASP A 265 -22.36 41.68 -16.20
C ASP A 265 -23.06 40.61 -17.04
N THR A 266 -23.02 39.34 -16.60
CA THR A 266 -23.59 38.19 -17.30
C THR A 266 -25.09 38.30 -17.41
N LYS A 267 -25.60 38.13 -18.62
CA LYS A 267 -27.04 38.13 -18.93
C LYS A 267 -27.56 36.72 -19.13
N VAL A 268 -28.68 36.44 -18.51
CA VAL A 268 -29.34 35.13 -18.60
C VAL A 268 -30.65 35.29 -19.38
N ARG A 269 -30.84 34.46 -20.39
CA ARG A 269 -32.05 34.37 -21.18
C ARG A 269 -32.68 32.98 -21.05
N PHE A 270 -33.96 32.95 -20.71
CA PHE A 270 -34.75 31.74 -20.63
C PHE A 270 -35.57 31.58 -21.91
N ARG A 271 -35.40 30.41 -22.56
CA ARG A 271 -36.22 30.02 -23.71
C ARG A 271 -37.12 28.84 -23.34
N PRO A 272 -38.44 28.90 -23.57
CA PRO A 272 -39.27 27.71 -23.44
C PRO A 272 -38.75 26.57 -24.30
N SER A 273 -38.68 25.38 -23.73
CA SER A 273 -38.21 24.18 -24.41
C SER A 273 -39.06 22.99 -23.99
N TYR A 274 -39.00 21.93 -24.78
CA TYR A 274 -39.71 20.69 -24.50
C TYR A 274 -38.74 19.63 -24.04
N PHE A 275 -39.05 19.04 -22.91
CA PHE A 275 -38.40 17.80 -22.43
C PHE A 275 -39.51 16.78 -22.14
N PRO A 276 -39.35 15.49 -22.55
CA PRO A 276 -40.42 14.49 -22.48
C PRO A 276 -40.88 14.12 -21.06
N PHE A 277 -40.15 14.51 -20.04
CA PHE A 277 -40.39 14.12 -18.64
C PHE A 277 -40.46 15.32 -17.67
N THR A 278 -40.46 16.56 -18.18
CA THR A 278 -40.56 17.78 -17.33
C THR A 278 -41.51 18.78 -17.94
N GLU A 279 -42.27 19.48 -17.11
CA GLU A 279 -43.17 20.56 -17.52
C GLU A 279 -43.48 21.51 -16.33
N PRO A 280 -43.42 22.85 -16.49
CA PRO A 280 -42.88 23.56 -17.66
C PRO A 280 -41.35 23.42 -17.75
N SER A 281 -40.79 23.50 -18.97
CA SER A 281 -39.38 23.37 -19.21
C SER A 281 -38.80 24.55 -19.96
N VAL A 282 -37.56 24.90 -19.63
CA VAL A 282 -36.81 25.99 -20.24
C VAL A 282 -35.35 25.62 -20.46
N GLU A 283 -34.79 26.17 -21.49
CA GLU A 283 -33.34 26.22 -21.71
C GLU A 283 -32.81 27.60 -21.30
N VAL A 284 -31.58 27.61 -20.85
CA VAL A 284 -30.91 28.80 -20.32
C VAL A 284 -29.72 29.14 -21.18
N ASP A 285 -29.75 30.32 -21.78
CA ASP A 285 -28.58 30.87 -22.50
C ASP A 285 -27.89 31.89 -21.60
N VAL A 286 -26.57 31.86 -21.60
CA VAL A 286 -25.71 32.76 -20.82
C VAL A 286 -24.83 33.54 -21.79
N SER A 287 -24.74 34.86 -21.65
CA SER A 287 -23.96 35.70 -22.56
C SER A 287 -23.21 36.81 -21.79
#